data_134a7d9ca00de7126d52c8eefa1f9997
#
_entry.id   134a7d9ca00de7126d52c8eefa1f9997
#
_cell.length_a   1.000
_cell.length_b   1.000
_cell.length_c   1.000
_cell.angle_alpha   90.00
_cell.angle_beta   90.00
_cell.angle_gamma   90.00
#
_symmetry.space_group_name_H-M   'P 1'
#
loop_
_entity.id
_entity.type
_entity.pdbx_description
1 polymer ?
#
loop_
_entity_poly.entity_id
_entity_poly.type
_entity_poly.pdbx_seq_one_letter_code
_entity_poly.pdbx_strand_id
1 'polypeptide(L)'
;NIVEPINIKATDAFDFLSKKDDSHLIDTRSDIEWKSTGIPDLSSINKETNLINWGPVLDQTFFEQYKNFLLSSFNQNDNLLFICRSGSRSLIAAQFAIKFGFENSFNIFEGFYNENDQNWKKNLPVKFI
;
A
#
# COMPACT_ATOMS: atom_id res chain seq x y z
N ASN A 1 22.28 2.18 -11.13
CA ASN A 1 21.31 3.12 -10.60
C ASN A 1 20.48 2.48 -9.49
N ILE A 2 20.28 3.23 -8.42
CA ILE A 2 19.45 2.77 -7.29
C ILE A 2 18.04 3.28 -7.56
N VAL A 3 17.08 2.34 -7.58
CA VAL A 3 15.66 2.68 -7.66
C VAL A 3 15.11 2.74 -6.23
N GLU A 4 14.42 3.80 -5.91
CA GLU A 4 13.79 3.99 -4.62
C GLU A 4 12.30 4.22 -4.77
N PRO A 5 11.50 3.92 -3.73
CA PRO A 5 10.07 4.20 -3.78
C PRO A 5 9.79 5.69 -4.02
N ILE A 6 8.76 5.94 -4.79
CA ILE A 6 8.29 7.31 -5.04
C ILE A 6 7.31 7.67 -3.93
N ASN A 7 7.54 8.81 -3.28
CA ASN A 7 6.58 9.32 -2.29
C ASN A 7 5.40 9.95 -3.01
N ILE A 8 4.18 9.61 -2.55
CA ILE A 8 2.96 10.14 -3.13
C ILE A 8 2.00 10.54 -2.01
N LYS A 9 1.29 11.65 -2.20
CA LYS A 9 0.26 12.09 -1.27
C LYS A 9 -0.98 11.19 -1.37
N ALA A 10 -1.72 11.05 -0.28
CA ALA A 10 -2.92 10.19 -0.26
C ALA A 10 -3.94 10.59 -1.34
N THR A 11 -4.24 11.87 -1.48
CA THR A 11 -5.19 12.34 -2.49
C THR A 11 -4.68 12.11 -3.90
N ASP A 12 -3.38 12.28 -4.14
CA ASP A 12 -2.77 12.00 -5.45
C ASP A 12 -2.78 10.49 -5.73
N ALA A 13 -2.60 9.67 -4.70
CA ALA A 13 -2.66 8.22 -4.84
C ALA A 13 -4.05 7.76 -5.29
N PHE A 14 -5.11 8.29 -4.69
CA PHE A 14 -6.47 7.96 -5.09
C PHE A 14 -6.73 8.34 -6.56
N ASP A 15 -6.29 9.54 -6.94
CA ASP A 15 -6.40 10.01 -8.34
C ASP A 15 -5.63 9.11 -9.29
N PHE A 16 -4.40 8.73 -8.92
CA PHE A 16 -3.57 7.82 -9.69
C PHE A 16 -4.27 6.46 -9.89
N LEU A 17 -4.81 5.90 -8.79
CA LEU A 17 -5.53 4.62 -8.84
C LEU A 17 -6.78 4.69 -9.72
N SER A 18 -7.44 5.83 -9.75
CA SER A 18 -8.65 6.02 -10.57
C SER A 18 -8.33 6.11 -12.07
N LYS A 19 -7.13 6.55 -12.43
CA LYS A 19 -6.75 6.80 -13.83
C LYS A 19 -5.92 5.69 -14.46
N LYS A 20 -5.25 4.87 -13.66
CA LYS A 20 -4.34 3.83 -14.16
C LYS A 20 -4.88 2.45 -13.85
N ASP A 21 -5.29 1.72 -14.88
CA ASP A 21 -5.82 0.35 -14.70
C ASP A 21 -4.78 -0.59 -14.11
N ASP A 22 -3.50 -0.38 -14.40
CA ASP A 22 -2.39 -1.19 -13.91
C ASP A 22 -1.81 -0.68 -12.59
N SER A 23 -2.64 -0.04 -11.77
CA SER A 23 -2.26 0.42 -10.44
C SER A 23 -3.05 -0.29 -9.35
N HIS A 24 -2.39 -0.55 -8.24
CA HIS A 24 -2.95 -1.33 -7.13
C HIS A 24 -2.58 -0.69 -5.80
N LEU A 25 -3.52 -0.71 -4.85
CA LEU A 25 -3.27 -0.25 -3.49
C LEU A 25 -3.07 -1.45 -2.59
N ILE A 26 -2.01 -1.43 -1.79
CA ILE A 26 -1.65 -2.48 -0.86
C ILE A 26 -1.52 -1.88 0.54
N ASP A 27 -2.42 -2.28 1.45
CA ASP A 27 -2.41 -1.84 2.84
C ASP A 27 -1.58 -2.83 3.66
N THR A 28 -0.51 -2.34 4.25
CA THR A 28 0.46 -3.13 5.00
C THR A 28 0.34 -2.90 6.51
N ARG A 29 -0.88 -2.63 6.98
CA ARG A 29 -1.15 -2.57 8.42
C ARG A 29 -1.46 -3.96 8.96
N SER A 30 -1.97 -4.03 10.18
CA SER A 30 -2.37 -5.30 10.81
C SER A 30 -3.88 -5.50 10.70
N ASP A 31 -4.32 -6.74 10.91
CA ASP A 31 -5.75 -7.08 10.95
C ASP A 31 -6.49 -6.34 12.06
N ILE A 32 -5.84 -6.10 13.20
CA ILE A 32 -6.42 -5.33 14.30
C ILE A 32 -6.68 -3.89 13.85
N GLU A 33 -5.74 -3.27 13.15
CA GLU A 33 -5.91 -1.92 12.63
C GLU A 33 -7.05 -1.84 11.61
N TRP A 34 -7.15 -2.81 10.71
CA TRP A 34 -8.22 -2.84 9.71
C TRP A 34 -9.60 -2.93 10.36
N LYS A 35 -9.72 -3.77 11.38
CA LYS A 35 -11.00 -3.94 12.09
C LYS A 35 -11.37 -2.71 12.92
N SER A 36 -10.39 -2.04 13.51
CA SER A 36 -10.67 -0.91 14.40
C SER A 36 -10.89 0.41 13.66
N THR A 37 -10.19 0.63 12.54
CA THR A 37 -10.24 1.93 11.85
C THR A 37 -10.73 1.84 10.41
N GLY A 38 -11.03 0.64 9.90
CA GLY A 38 -11.46 0.44 8.53
C GLY A 38 -10.29 0.37 7.55
N ILE A 39 -10.63 0.28 6.28
CA ILE A 39 -9.65 0.20 5.18
C ILE A 39 -10.00 1.24 4.11
N PRO A 40 -9.04 1.60 3.25
CA PRO A 40 -9.35 2.42 2.09
C PRO A 40 -10.44 1.77 1.24
N ASP A 41 -11.43 2.56 0.86
CA ASP A 41 -12.55 2.09 0.03
C ASP A 41 -12.34 2.54 -1.42
N LEU A 42 -12.05 1.57 -2.28
CA LEU A 42 -11.83 1.81 -3.71
C LEU A 42 -13.03 1.39 -4.57
N SER A 43 -14.19 1.13 -3.96
CA SER A 43 -15.36 0.63 -4.70
C SER A 43 -15.84 1.62 -5.76
N SER A 44 -15.73 2.92 -5.50
CA SER A 44 -16.17 3.95 -6.46
C SER A 44 -15.32 3.97 -7.75
N ILE A 45 -14.13 3.36 -7.72
CA ILE A 45 -13.26 3.26 -8.90
C ILE A 45 -13.08 1.80 -9.35
N ASN A 46 -13.97 0.92 -8.92
CA ASN A 46 -14.03 -0.50 -9.30
C ASN A 46 -12.74 -1.26 -8.98
N LYS A 47 -12.16 -0.97 -7.83
CA LYS A 47 -10.97 -1.65 -7.33
C LYS A 47 -11.18 -2.10 -5.90
N GLU A 48 -10.31 -3.02 -5.46
CA GLU A 48 -10.27 -3.46 -4.07
C GLU A 48 -8.90 -3.16 -3.50
N THR A 49 -8.86 -2.85 -2.20
CA THR A 49 -7.61 -2.69 -1.48
C THR A 49 -7.06 -4.06 -1.14
N ASN A 50 -5.81 -4.32 -1.51
CA ASN A 50 -5.11 -5.55 -1.14
C ASN A 50 -4.59 -5.40 0.28
N LEU A 51 -4.79 -6.44 1.11
CA LEU A 51 -4.43 -6.40 2.53
C LEU A 51 -3.31 -7.39 2.80
N ILE A 52 -2.21 -6.92 3.35
CA ILE A 52 -1.09 -7.75 3.80
C ILE A 52 -0.84 -7.43 5.26
N ASN A 53 -1.03 -8.42 6.13
CA ASN A 53 -0.74 -8.27 7.56
C ASN A 53 0.78 -8.18 7.75
N TRP A 54 1.28 -6.98 8.04
CA TRP A 54 2.71 -6.68 8.08
C TRP A 54 3.28 -6.94 9.47
N GLY A 55 3.78 -8.13 9.66
CA GLY A 55 4.31 -8.55 10.94
C GLY A 55 3.39 -9.56 11.63
N PRO A 56 3.56 -9.79 12.95
CA PRO A 56 4.49 -9.09 13.83
C PRO A 56 5.97 -9.50 13.66
N VAL A 57 6.24 -10.61 12.97
CA VAL A 57 7.61 -11.10 12.78
C VAL A 57 8.02 -10.90 11.32
N LEU A 58 9.04 -10.08 11.11
CA LEU A 58 9.56 -9.77 9.77
C LEU A 58 10.84 -10.56 9.54
N ASP A 59 10.68 -11.87 9.34
CA ASP A 59 11.78 -12.79 9.10
C ASP A 59 11.84 -13.23 7.62
N GLN A 60 12.76 -14.13 7.31
CA GLN A 60 12.94 -14.62 5.96
C GLN A 60 11.67 -15.29 5.42
N THR A 61 10.96 -16.03 6.26
CA THR A 61 9.72 -16.70 5.86
C THR A 61 8.66 -15.67 5.47
N PHE A 62 8.53 -14.60 6.26
CA PHE A 62 7.59 -13.53 5.94
C PHE A 62 7.90 -12.92 4.57
N PHE A 63 9.17 -12.55 4.33
CA PHE A 63 9.52 -11.89 3.07
C PHE A 63 9.45 -12.83 1.87
N GLU A 64 9.66 -14.13 2.05
CA GLU A 64 9.40 -15.11 0.98
C GLU A 64 7.91 -15.16 0.61
N GLN A 65 7.04 -15.17 1.60
CA GLN A 65 5.59 -15.16 1.38
C GLN A 65 5.14 -13.84 0.73
N TYR A 66 5.70 -12.74 1.18
CA TYR A 66 5.42 -11.42 0.61
C TYR A 66 5.83 -11.36 -0.87
N LYS A 67 7.04 -11.82 -1.18
CA LYS A 67 7.53 -11.91 -2.55
C LYS A 67 6.59 -12.75 -3.41
N ASN A 68 6.22 -13.93 -2.93
CA ASN A 68 5.34 -14.83 -3.67
C ASN A 68 3.97 -14.21 -3.91
N PHE A 69 3.44 -13.50 -2.93
CA PHE A 69 2.18 -12.80 -3.09
C PHE A 69 2.27 -11.76 -4.21
N LEU A 70 3.31 -10.94 -4.21
CA LEU A 70 3.48 -9.92 -5.23
C LEU A 70 3.62 -10.52 -6.62
N LEU A 71 4.48 -11.55 -6.77
CA LEU A 71 4.74 -12.17 -8.05
C LEU A 71 3.53 -12.91 -8.61
N SER A 72 2.67 -13.46 -7.75
CA SER A 72 1.48 -14.18 -8.19
C SER A 72 0.28 -13.26 -8.44
N SER A 73 0.31 -12.04 -7.90
CA SER A 73 -0.85 -11.14 -7.94
C SER A 73 -0.74 -10.03 -8.97
N PHE A 74 0.48 -9.61 -9.29
CA PHE A 74 0.70 -8.43 -10.13
C PHE A 74 1.76 -8.68 -11.19
N ASN A 75 1.70 -7.90 -12.27
CA ASN A 75 2.77 -7.83 -13.27
C ASN A 75 3.87 -6.89 -12.77
N GLN A 76 5.12 -7.21 -13.08
CA GLN A 76 6.26 -6.41 -12.60
C GLN A 76 6.25 -4.97 -13.11
N ASN A 77 5.56 -4.69 -14.19
CA ASN A 77 5.41 -3.33 -14.71
C ASN A 77 4.24 -2.57 -14.08
N ASP A 78 3.42 -3.23 -13.28
CA ASP A 78 2.32 -2.58 -12.59
C ASP A 78 2.82 -1.56 -11.58
N ASN A 79 1.96 -0.59 -11.28
CA ASN A 79 2.23 0.44 -10.27
C ASN A 79 1.65 -0.03 -8.94
N LEU A 80 2.52 -0.21 -7.94
CA LEU A 80 2.14 -0.66 -6.62
C LEU A 80 2.24 0.50 -5.62
N LEU A 81 1.11 0.86 -5.02
CA LEU A 81 1.02 1.94 -4.04
C LEU A 81 0.81 1.33 -2.67
N PHE A 82 1.74 1.59 -1.76
CA PHE A 82 1.75 0.99 -0.43
C PHE A 82 1.32 2.00 0.61
N ILE A 83 0.46 1.57 1.53
CA ILE A 83 -0.03 2.40 2.63
C ILE A 83 0.09 1.62 3.94
N CYS A 84 0.45 2.32 5.00
CA CYS A 84 0.36 1.82 6.37
C CYS A 84 -0.22 2.94 7.24
N ARG A 85 -0.04 2.89 8.56
CA ARG A 85 -0.63 3.92 9.41
C ARG A 85 -0.01 5.30 9.16
N SER A 86 1.32 5.39 9.14
CA SER A 86 2.02 6.68 9.04
C SER A 86 3.21 6.69 8.09
N GLY A 87 3.35 5.68 7.25
CA GLY A 87 4.32 5.67 6.15
C GLY A 87 5.58 4.84 6.37
N SER A 88 5.85 4.32 7.58
CA SER A 88 7.11 3.62 7.86
C SER A 88 7.12 2.16 7.38
N ARG A 89 6.08 1.39 7.70
CA ARG A 89 5.96 -0.01 7.25
C ARG A 89 5.79 -0.08 5.73
N SER A 90 5.01 0.83 5.17
CA SER A 90 4.75 0.89 3.73
C SER A 90 6.01 1.27 2.95
N LEU A 91 6.89 2.11 3.52
CA LEU A 91 8.17 2.41 2.89
C LEU A 91 9.02 1.14 2.75
N ILE A 92 9.12 0.34 3.81
CA ILE A 92 9.87 -0.91 3.78
C ILE A 92 9.25 -1.88 2.79
N ALA A 93 7.92 -1.99 2.77
CA ALA A 93 7.22 -2.85 1.83
C ALA A 93 7.53 -2.46 0.36
N ALA A 94 7.53 -1.16 0.07
CA ALA A 94 7.85 -0.66 -1.26
C ALA A 94 9.31 -0.91 -1.64
N GLN A 95 10.24 -0.75 -0.68
CA GLN A 95 11.66 -1.02 -0.92
C GLN A 95 11.90 -2.49 -1.28
N PHE A 96 11.25 -3.42 -0.58
CA PHE A 96 11.35 -4.85 -0.92
C PHE A 96 10.66 -5.17 -2.23
N ALA A 97 9.53 -4.53 -2.54
CA ALA A 97 8.86 -4.72 -3.82
C ALA A 97 9.80 -4.37 -4.98
N ILE A 98 10.55 -3.29 -4.85
CA ILE A 98 11.55 -2.90 -5.85
C ILE A 98 12.61 -3.99 -6.00
N LYS A 99 13.11 -4.54 -4.88
CA LYS A 99 14.07 -5.65 -4.92
C LYS A 99 13.53 -6.88 -5.65
N PHE A 100 12.22 -7.09 -5.58
CA PHE A 100 11.56 -8.22 -6.24
C PHE A 100 11.19 -7.94 -7.69
N GLY A 101 11.57 -6.78 -8.22
CA GLY A 101 11.39 -6.42 -9.62
C GLY A 101 10.25 -5.45 -9.91
N PHE A 102 9.53 -4.98 -8.88
CA PHE A 102 8.43 -4.03 -9.04
C PHE A 102 8.97 -2.61 -8.88
N GLU A 103 9.60 -2.09 -9.93
CA GLU A 103 10.28 -0.79 -9.86
C GLU A 103 9.33 0.39 -9.74
N ASN A 104 8.06 0.23 -10.13
CA ASN A 104 7.05 1.28 -10.04
C ASN A 104 6.32 1.19 -8.70
N SER A 105 7.06 1.30 -7.62
CA SER A 105 6.51 1.21 -6.26
C SER A 105 6.52 2.57 -5.58
N PHE A 106 5.40 2.88 -4.94
CA PHE A 106 5.13 4.18 -4.32
C PHE A 106 4.85 4.00 -2.84
N ASN A 107 5.26 4.96 -2.04
CA ASN A 107 4.88 5.02 -0.62
C ASN A 107 3.92 6.18 -0.41
N ILE A 108 2.72 5.87 0.10
CA ILE A 108 1.77 6.90 0.54
C ILE A 108 2.25 7.37 1.92
N PHE A 109 3.14 8.35 1.91
CA PHE A 109 3.91 8.73 3.09
C PHE A 109 3.07 9.35 4.20
N GLU A 110 1.92 9.91 3.87
CA GLU A 110 1.00 10.48 4.87
C GLU A 110 0.21 9.41 5.61
N GLY A 111 0.12 8.21 5.03
CA GLY A 111 -0.50 7.07 5.67
C GLY A 111 -2.01 7.10 5.72
N PHE A 112 -2.55 6.08 6.41
CA PHE A 112 -3.98 5.94 6.58
C PHE A 112 -4.52 6.82 7.69
N TYR A 113 -3.80 6.90 8.83
CA TYR A 113 -4.22 7.68 9.98
C TYR A 113 -3.01 8.10 10.82
N ASN A 114 -2.82 9.39 10.96
CA ASN A 114 -1.83 9.98 11.85
C ASN A 114 -2.32 11.37 12.29
N GLU A 115 -1.49 12.10 13.00
CA GLU A 115 -1.82 13.45 13.45
C GLU A 115 -1.88 14.48 12.34
N ASN A 116 -1.33 14.14 11.17
CA ASN A 116 -1.35 14.99 9.99
C ASN A 116 -2.75 14.95 9.36
N ASP A 117 -3.29 16.11 9.03
CA ASP A 117 -4.62 16.24 8.43
C ASP A 117 -4.71 15.73 6.99
N GLN A 118 -3.60 15.40 6.36
CA GLN A 118 -3.56 14.96 4.96
C GLN A 118 -3.62 13.45 4.80
N ASN A 119 -3.89 12.70 5.87
CA ASN A 119 -3.97 11.24 5.81
C ASN A 119 -5.22 10.77 5.05
N TRP A 120 -5.21 9.48 4.68
CA TRP A 120 -6.28 8.86 3.90
C TRP A 120 -7.63 8.96 4.61
N LYS A 121 -7.68 8.54 5.88
CA LYS A 121 -8.92 8.42 6.63
C LYS A 121 -9.68 9.74 6.70
N LYS A 122 -8.98 10.85 6.81
CA LYS A 122 -9.60 12.16 6.93
C LYS A 122 -10.11 12.71 5.59
N ASN A 123 -9.51 12.32 4.47
CA ASN A 123 -9.73 12.96 3.18
C ASN A 123 -10.36 12.08 2.12
N LEU A 124 -10.36 10.77 2.27
CA LEU A 124 -10.70 9.82 1.22
C LEU A 124 -11.65 8.75 1.74
N PRO A 125 -12.31 8.00 0.83
CA PRO A 125 -13.28 6.98 1.24
C PRO A 125 -12.67 5.88 2.09
N VAL A 126 -13.40 5.50 3.13
CA VAL A 126 -13.06 4.42 4.07
C VAL A 126 -14.27 3.53 4.24
N LYS A 127 -14.04 2.22 4.36
CA LYS A 127 -15.10 1.27 4.70
C LYS A 127 -14.64 0.36 5.83
N PHE A 128 -15.61 -0.12 6.61
CA PHE A 128 -15.34 -1.10 7.66
C PHE A 128 -15.59 -2.50 7.14
N ILE A 129 -14.81 -3.43 7.63
CA ILE A 129 -14.89 -4.85 7.23
C ILE A 129 -15.24 -5.73 8.41
#